data_94f8f95b39d228431e0a8639eeb87e83
#
_entry.id   94f8f95b39d228431e0a8639eeb87e83
#
_cell.length_a   1.000
_cell.length_b   1.000
_cell.length_c   1.000
_cell.angle_alpha   90.00
_cell.angle_beta   90.00
_cell.angle_gamma   90.00
#
_symmetry.space_group_name_H-M   'P 1'
#
loop_
_entity.id
_entity.type
_entity.pdbx_description
1 polymer ?
#
loop_
_entity_poly.entity_id
_entity_poly.type
_entity_poly.pdbx_seq_one_letter_code
_entity_poly.pdbx_strand_id
1 'polypeptide(L)'
;MIEKIDHIAMVVRDLDRAVEIYAKGLGLEAERIEQSDEFQVRMAFIPVGDVHIELIEPIGPGRAQDFLEEHGEGMYHICYRVGDIEKAMKKFGSTLEFLDRKPRKGSAGALVAFLEPGSLFQVYTELAERKNEDLKQQDRA
;
A
#
# COMPACT_ATOMS: atom_id res chain seq x y z
N MET A 1 -2.50 -12.00 14.69
CA MET A 1 -3.41 -11.12 13.94
C MET A 1 -2.64 -10.33 12.90
N ILE A 2 -1.79 -9.39 13.30
CA ILE A 2 -0.85 -8.76 12.39
C ILE A 2 0.36 -9.66 12.25
N GLU A 3 0.74 -9.98 11.01
CA GLU A 3 1.82 -10.92 10.72
C GLU A 3 3.15 -10.24 10.44
N LYS A 4 3.10 -9.10 9.75
CA LYS A 4 4.30 -8.36 9.35
C LYS A 4 3.93 -7.02 8.74
N ILE A 5 4.91 -6.16 8.52
CA ILE A 5 4.75 -5.01 7.62
C ILE A 5 4.78 -5.57 6.20
N ASP A 6 3.71 -5.34 5.45
CA ASP A 6 3.60 -5.77 4.06
C ASP A 6 4.38 -4.83 3.14
N HIS A 7 4.10 -3.54 3.24
CA HIS A 7 4.78 -2.54 2.44
C HIS A 7 4.70 -1.15 3.07
N ILE A 8 5.57 -0.28 2.58
CA ILE A 8 5.57 1.15 2.89
C ILE A 8 5.38 1.87 1.55
N ALA A 9 4.34 2.68 1.45
CA ALA A 9 4.00 3.37 0.21
C ALA A 9 4.47 4.81 0.21
N MET A 10 5.01 5.23 -0.94
CA MET A 10 5.40 6.60 -1.22
C MET A 10 4.57 7.10 -2.38
N VAL A 11 4.05 8.31 -2.29
CA VAL A 11 3.34 8.93 -3.42
C VAL A 11 4.32 9.82 -4.20
N VAL A 12 4.31 9.68 -5.52
CA VAL A 12 5.21 10.40 -6.43
C VAL A 12 4.41 10.97 -7.59
N ARG A 13 4.93 12.03 -8.23
CA ARG A 13 4.28 12.62 -9.39
C ARG A 13 4.61 11.89 -10.68
N ASP A 14 5.81 11.32 -10.77
CA ASP A 14 6.31 10.65 -11.98
C ASP A 14 6.89 9.29 -11.59
N LEU A 15 6.12 8.23 -11.82
CA LEU A 15 6.50 6.90 -11.42
C LEU A 15 7.75 6.39 -12.14
N ASP A 16 7.85 6.64 -13.46
CA ASP A 16 8.97 6.15 -14.25
C ASP A 16 10.29 6.78 -13.77
N ARG A 17 10.25 8.07 -13.48
CA ARG A 17 11.41 8.78 -12.94
C ARG A 17 11.75 8.27 -11.53
N ALA A 18 10.75 8.04 -10.68
CA ALA A 18 10.98 7.55 -9.32
C ALA A 18 11.61 6.16 -9.34
N VAL A 19 11.11 5.26 -10.20
CA VAL A 19 11.68 3.92 -10.38
C VAL A 19 13.16 4.01 -10.80
N GLU A 20 13.46 4.90 -11.74
CA GLU A 20 14.83 5.11 -12.20
C GLU A 20 15.76 5.61 -11.09
N ILE A 21 15.30 6.57 -10.30
CA ILE A 21 16.10 7.14 -9.20
C ILE A 21 16.32 6.11 -8.09
N TYR A 22 15.31 5.30 -7.74
CA TYR A 22 15.50 4.22 -6.77
C TYR A 22 16.51 3.18 -7.26
N ALA A 23 16.45 2.82 -8.53
CA ALA A 23 17.40 1.86 -9.10
C ALA A 23 18.83 2.41 -9.15
N LYS A 24 19.02 3.59 -9.70
CA LYS A 24 20.34 4.20 -9.86
C LYS A 24 20.91 4.75 -8.56
N GLY A 25 20.07 5.36 -7.73
CA GLY A 25 20.51 6.02 -6.50
C GLY A 25 20.70 5.08 -5.32
N LEU A 26 19.79 4.11 -5.17
CA LEU A 26 19.79 3.22 -4.03
C LEU A 26 20.07 1.75 -4.40
N GLY A 27 20.15 1.43 -5.68
CA GLY A 27 20.30 0.05 -6.11
C GLY A 27 19.06 -0.82 -5.87
N LEU A 28 17.90 -0.18 -5.70
CA LEU A 28 16.64 -0.87 -5.43
C LEU A 28 15.81 -0.94 -6.71
N GLU A 29 15.67 -2.14 -7.24
CA GLU A 29 14.99 -2.40 -8.52
C GLU A 29 13.53 -2.75 -8.32
N ALA A 30 12.66 -2.18 -9.15
CA ALA A 30 11.25 -2.57 -9.17
C ALA A 30 11.12 -3.94 -9.84
N GLU A 31 10.35 -4.84 -9.24
CA GLU A 31 10.11 -6.17 -9.82
C GLU A 31 8.90 -6.18 -10.75
N ARG A 32 7.96 -5.26 -10.57
CA ARG A 32 6.78 -5.13 -11.42
C ARG A 32 6.10 -3.78 -11.26
N ILE A 33 5.26 -3.45 -12.23
CA ILE A 33 4.40 -2.27 -12.23
C ILE A 33 2.97 -2.75 -12.46
N GLU A 34 2.03 -2.24 -11.68
CA GLU A 34 0.60 -2.53 -11.82
C GLU A 34 -0.21 -1.24 -11.87
N GLN A 35 -1.41 -1.34 -12.38
CA GLN A 35 -2.39 -0.26 -12.35
C GLN A 35 -3.61 -0.73 -11.57
N SER A 36 -4.12 0.12 -10.69
CA SER A 36 -5.36 -0.11 -9.96
C SER A 36 -6.41 0.91 -10.40
N ASP A 37 -7.44 0.42 -11.07
CA ASP A 37 -8.59 1.27 -11.43
C ASP A 37 -9.43 1.58 -10.20
N GLU A 38 -9.47 0.65 -9.25
CA GLU A 38 -10.17 0.82 -7.96
C GLU A 38 -9.65 2.04 -7.21
N PHE A 39 -8.32 2.21 -7.13
CA PHE A 39 -7.69 3.30 -6.41
C PHE A 39 -7.15 4.41 -7.31
N GLN A 40 -7.29 4.28 -8.62
CA GLN A 40 -6.83 5.26 -9.60
C GLN A 40 -5.36 5.59 -9.46
N VAL A 41 -4.52 4.55 -9.44
CA VAL A 41 -3.07 4.68 -9.30
C VAL A 41 -2.31 3.71 -10.21
N ARG A 42 -1.07 4.08 -10.55
CA ARG A 42 -0.04 3.17 -11.05
C ARG A 42 0.94 2.95 -9.91
N MET A 43 1.43 1.72 -9.77
CA MET A 43 2.28 1.34 -8.65
C MET A 43 3.48 0.56 -9.12
N ALA A 44 4.64 0.85 -8.55
CA ALA A 44 5.85 0.04 -8.73
C ALA A 44 6.19 -0.63 -7.40
N PHE A 45 6.53 -1.91 -7.46
CA PHE A 45 6.82 -2.73 -6.29
C PHE A 45 8.30 -3.03 -6.22
N ILE A 46 8.95 -2.55 -5.16
CA ILE A 46 10.40 -2.68 -4.95
C ILE A 46 10.63 -3.55 -3.71
N PRO A 47 11.15 -4.77 -3.86
CA PRO A 47 11.42 -5.62 -2.69
C PRO A 47 12.63 -5.12 -1.92
N VAL A 48 12.50 -5.08 -0.60
CA VAL A 48 13.59 -4.74 0.32
C VAL A 48 13.50 -5.72 1.48
N GLY A 49 14.24 -6.83 1.40
CA GLY A 49 14.08 -7.93 2.35
C GLY A 49 12.65 -8.45 2.32
N ASP A 50 12.02 -8.57 3.48
CA ASP A 50 10.65 -9.06 3.62
C ASP A 50 9.58 -8.01 3.34
N VAL A 51 9.96 -6.76 3.14
CA VAL A 51 9.06 -5.63 2.99
C VAL A 51 9.17 -5.08 1.58
N HIS A 52 8.06 -4.60 1.02
CA HIS A 52 8.10 -3.88 -0.24
C HIS A 52 8.03 -2.38 -0.01
N ILE A 53 8.77 -1.63 -0.80
CA ILE A 53 8.48 -0.21 -1.02
C ILE A 53 7.54 -0.16 -2.22
N GLU A 54 6.46 0.58 -2.09
CA GLU A 54 5.47 0.73 -3.14
C GLU A 54 5.46 2.19 -3.55
N LEU A 55 5.90 2.47 -4.79
CA LEU A 55 5.85 3.82 -5.35
C LEU A 55 4.51 3.97 -6.06
N ILE A 56 3.77 5.01 -5.72
CA ILE A 56 2.40 5.21 -6.19
C ILE A 56 2.29 6.55 -6.91
N GLU A 57 1.81 6.49 -8.18
CA GLU A 57 1.50 7.66 -8.97
C GLU A 57 -0.02 7.73 -9.16
N PRO A 58 -0.69 8.81 -8.71
CA PRO A 58 -2.12 8.99 -9.00
C PRO A 58 -2.35 9.16 -10.49
N ILE A 59 -3.37 8.48 -11.04
CA ILE A 59 -3.75 8.60 -12.45
C ILE A 59 -5.16 9.18 -12.62
N GLY A 60 -5.82 9.51 -11.54
CA GLY A 60 -7.17 10.08 -11.53
C GLY A 60 -7.61 10.43 -10.12
N PRO A 61 -8.84 10.94 -9.97
CA PRO A 61 -9.37 11.30 -8.65
C PRO A 61 -9.40 10.10 -7.70
N GLY A 62 -8.96 10.29 -6.47
CA GLY A 62 -8.93 9.27 -5.44
C GLY A 62 -8.09 9.68 -4.26
N ARG A 63 -7.92 8.77 -3.30
CA ARG A 63 -7.20 9.05 -2.06
C ARG A 63 -5.74 9.44 -2.29
N ALA A 64 -5.06 8.80 -3.23
CA ALA A 64 -3.66 9.11 -3.52
C ALA A 64 -3.50 10.50 -4.11
N GLN A 65 -4.40 10.90 -5.03
CA GLN A 65 -4.40 12.24 -5.61
C GLN A 65 -4.66 13.29 -4.53
N ASP A 66 -5.63 13.05 -3.66
CA ASP A 66 -5.95 13.96 -2.57
C ASP A 66 -4.75 14.13 -1.62
N PHE A 67 -4.07 13.03 -1.31
CA PHE A 67 -2.88 13.08 -0.48
C PHE A 67 -1.76 13.90 -1.14
N LEU A 68 -1.52 13.65 -2.43
CA LEU A 68 -0.49 14.38 -3.18
C LEU A 68 -0.77 15.88 -3.21
N GLU A 69 -2.01 16.28 -3.41
CA GLU A 69 -2.41 17.69 -3.43
C GLU A 69 -2.26 18.34 -2.05
N GLU A 70 -2.60 17.61 -1.00
CA GLU A 70 -2.58 18.14 0.36
C GLU A 70 -1.18 18.14 0.97
N HIS A 71 -0.38 17.10 0.76
CA HIS A 71 0.90 16.88 1.42
C HIS A 71 2.12 16.94 0.50
N GLY A 72 1.93 16.84 -0.81
CA GLY A 72 3.05 16.73 -1.75
C GLY A 72 3.58 15.30 -1.83
N GLU A 73 4.72 15.13 -2.52
CA GLU A 73 5.38 13.84 -2.63
C GLU A 73 5.95 13.39 -1.30
N GLY A 74 5.94 12.09 -1.04
CA GLY A 74 6.56 11.53 0.15
C GLY A 74 5.87 10.29 0.67
N MET A 75 6.12 9.97 1.93
CA MET A 75 5.55 8.79 2.56
C MET A 75 4.05 8.92 2.68
N TYR A 76 3.33 7.91 2.17
CA TYR A 76 1.87 7.92 2.11
C TYR A 76 1.27 7.03 3.19
N HIS A 77 1.53 5.72 3.13
CA HIS A 77 0.97 4.82 4.14
C HIS A 77 1.90 3.66 4.46
N ILE A 78 1.63 3.06 5.62
CA ILE A 78 2.21 1.79 6.01
C ILE A 78 1.11 0.74 5.94
N CYS A 79 1.43 -0.43 5.40
CA CYS A 79 0.47 -1.53 5.31
C CYS A 79 0.93 -2.70 6.17
N TYR A 80 0.03 -3.19 7.01
CA TYR A 80 0.26 -4.40 7.80
C TYR A 80 -0.46 -5.58 7.17
N ARG A 81 0.22 -6.72 7.07
CA ARG A 81 -0.40 -7.96 6.60
C ARG A 81 -1.15 -8.64 7.73
N VAL A 82 -2.36 -9.11 7.42
CA VAL A 82 -3.19 -9.88 8.34
C VAL A 82 -3.61 -11.19 7.68
N GLY A 83 -3.89 -12.22 8.48
CA GLY A 83 -4.31 -13.52 7.97
C GLY A 83 -5.76 -13.54 7.50
N ASP A 84 -6.62 -12.78 8.15
CA ASP A 84 -8.05 -12.69 7.84
C ASP A 84 -8.50 -11.25 8.07
N ILE A 85 -8.74 -10.52 6.98
CA ILE A 85 -9.01 -9.09 7.06
C ILE A 85 -10.37 -8.78 7.69
N GLU A 86 -11.38 -9.62 7.46
CA GLU A 86 -12.69 -9.38 8.06
C GLU A 86 -12.64 -9.53 9.57
N LYS A 87 -11.93 -10.55 10.05
CA LYS A 87 -11.72 -10.74 11.50
C LYS A 87 -10.89 -9.59 12.09
N ALA A 88 -9.87 -9.15 11.37
CA ALA A 88 -9.03 -8.04 11.80
C ALA A 88 -9.84 -6.74 11.90
N MET A 89 -10.64 -6.45 10.89
CA MET A 89 -11.49 -5.25 10.89
C MET A 89 -12.48 -5.26 12.06
N LYS A 90 -13.08 -6.41 12.32
CA LYS A 90 -14.02 -6.56 13.44
C LYS A 90 -13.33 -6.34 14.78
N LYS A 91 -12.17 -6.95 14.96
CA LYS A 91 -11.40 -6.82 16.20
C LYS A 91 -10.88 -5.41 16.41
N PHE A 92 -10.24 -4.85 15.41
CA PHE A 92 -9.62 -3.52 15.51
C PHE A 92 -10.67 -2.41 15.53
N GLY A 93 -11.82 -2.63 14.90
CA GLY A 93 -12.92 -1.67 14.86
C GLY A 93 -13.54 -1.36 16.20
N SER A 94 -13.24 -2.15 17.24
CA SER A 94 -13.67 -1.83 18.60
C SER A 94 -12.86 -0.68 19.21
N THR A 95 -11.69 -0.38 18.67
CA THR A 95 -10.81 0.68 19.17
C THR A 95 -10.52 1.73 18.09
N LEU A 96 -10.42 1.31 16.82
CA LEU A 96 -10.01 2.16 15.71
C LEU A 96 -11.17 2.34 14.72
N GLU A 97 -11.14 3.43 13.99
CA GLU A 97 -12.13 3.68 12.92
C GLU A 97 -11.53 3.33 11.56
N PHE A 98 -12.35 2.74 10.69
CA PHE A 98 -11.97 2.40 9.34
C PHE A 98 -12.59 3.39 8.35
N LEU A 99 -11.82 3.80 7.34
CA LEU A 99 -12.34 4.52 6.20
C LEU A 99 -13.22 3.61 5.34
N ASP A 100 -12.79 2.35 5.20
CA ASP A 100 -13.53 1.35 4.43
C ASP A 100 -14.39 0.50 5.36
N ARG A 101 -15.67 0.38 5.04
CA ARG A 101 -16.61 -0.44 5.84
C ARG A 101 -16.41 -1.92 5.61
N LYS A 102 -15.87 -2.28 4.47
CA LYS A 102 -15.57 -3.66 4.08
C LYS A 102 -14.32 -3.67 3.21
N PRO A 103 -13.68 -4.85 3.10
CA PRO A 103 -12.47 -4.97 2.28
C PRO A 103 -12.70 -4.56 0.83
N ARG A 104 -11.68 -3.95 0.25
CA ARG A 104 -11.63 -3.54 -1.15
C ARG A 104 -10.51 -4.30 -1.85
N LYS A 105 -10.57 -4.36 -3.18
CA LYS A 105 -9.53 -4.99 -3.98
C LYS A 105 -8.32 -4.08 -4.08
N GLY A 106 -7.18 -4.56 -3.60
CA GLY A 106 -5.91 -3.84 -3.64
C GLY A 106 -4.93 -4.42 -4.64
N SER A 107 -3.65 -4.13 -4.45
CA SER A 107 -2.58 -4.59 -5.33
C SER A 107 -2.40 -6.11 -5.27
N ALA A 108 -2.00 -6.70 -6.40
CA ALA A 108 -1.69 -8.14 -6.51
C ALA A 108 -2.81 -9.04 -5.98
N GLY A 109 -4.06 -8.67 -6.22
CA GLY A 109 -5.23 -9.47 -5.82
C GLY A 109 -5.53 -9.46 -4.33
N ALA A 110 -4.84 -8.66 -3.54
CA ALA A 110 -5.07 -8.58 -2.10
C ALA A 110 -6.44 -7.97 -1.78
N LEU A 111 -6.96 -8.31 -0.59
CA LEU A 111 -8.07 -7.61 0.01
C LEU A 111 -7.49 -6.59 0.99
N VAL A 112 -7.90 -5.35 0.89
CA VAL A 112 -7.34 -4.26 1.69
C VAL A 112 -8.42 -3.44 2.38
N ALA A 113 -8.04 -2.77 3.46
CA ALA A 113 -8.89 -1.80 4.13
C ALA A 113 -8.02 -0.72 4.77
N PHE A 114 -8.42 0.53 4.61
CA PHE A 114 -7.73 1.66 5.22
C PHE A 114 -8.37 2.05 6.54
N LEU A 115 -7.52 2.37 7.50
CA LEU A 115 -7.91 2.94 8.77
C LEU A 115 -8.01 4.47 8.66
N GLU A 116 -8.88 5.06 9.46
CA GLU A 116 -8.99 6.50 9.58
C GLU A 116 -7.69 7.03 10.22
N PRO A 117 -6.96 7.97 9.56
CA PRO A 117 -5.68 8.47 10.09
C PRO A 117 -5.75 9.01 11.51
N GLY A 118 -6.86 9.66 11.87
CA GLY A 118 -7.04 10.18 13.22
C GLY A 118 -6.99 9.12 14.31
N SER A 119 -7.34 7.87 13.98
CA SER A 119 -7.27 6.76 14.93
C SER A 119 -5.83 6.36 15.26
N LEU A 120 -4.88 6.65 14.36
CA LEU A 120 -3.48 6.27 14.51
C LEU A 120 -2.54 7.48 14.37
N PHE A 121 -2.88 8.56 15.06
CA PHE A 121 -2.03 9.74 15.20
C PHE A 121 -1.61 10.36 13.86
N GLN A 122 -2.56 10.40 12.91
CA GLN A 122 -2.41 10.97 11.57
C GLN A 122 -1.50 10.16 10.64
N VAL A 123 -1.27 8.89 10.97
CA VAL A 123 -0.57 7.96 10.08
C VAL A 123 -1.58 7.21 9.23
N TYR A 124 -1.49 7.35 7.92
CA TYR A 124 -2.29 6.56 6.98
C TYR A 124 -1.86 5.10 7.09
N THR A 125 -2.81 4.23 7.41
CA THR A 125 -2.53 2.82 7.68
C THR A 125 -3.48 1.93 6.93
N GLU A 126 -2.93 0.92 6.26
CA GLU A 126 -3.67 -0.06 5.48
C GLU A 126 -3.48 -1.44 6.09
N LEU A 127 -4.52 -2.27 6.01
CA LEU A 127 -4.42 -3.70 6.26
C LEU A 127 -4.54 -4.44 4.94
N ALA A 128 -3.81 -5.53 4.77
CA ALA A 128 -3.89 -6.36 3.58
C ALA A 128 -3.92 -7.84 3.94
N GLU A 129 -4.87 -8.56 3.34
CA GLU A 129 -4.89 -10.01 3.35
C GLU A 129 -4.45 -10.48 1.97
N ARG A 130 -3.44 -11.34 1.92
CA ARG A 130 -2.93 -11.88 0.67
C ARG A 130 -3.18 -13.38 0.60
N LYS A 131 -3.57 -13.86 -0.58
CA LYS A 131 -3.75 -15.28 -0.83
C LYS A 131 -2.37 -15.94 -0.93
N ASN A 132 -2.30 -17.25 -0.67
CA ASN A 132 -1.06 -18.01 -0.73
C ASN A 132 -0.29 -17.86 -2.06
N GLU A 133 -1.01 -17.72 -3.17
CA GLU A 133 -0.43 -17.53 -4.50
C GLU A 133 0.28 -16.18 -4.60
N ASP A 134 -0.34 -15.13 -4.06
CA ASP A 134 0.22 -13.79 -4.05
C ASP A 134 1.47 -13.73 -3.17
N LEU A 135 1.45 -14.44 -2.05
CA LEU A 135 2.61 -14.55 -1.15
C LEU A 135 3.81 -15.18 -1.85
N LYS A 136 3.58 -16.23 -2.64
CA LYS A 136 4.64 -16.89 -3.40
C LYS A 136 5.26 -15.98 -4.45
N GLN A 137 4.46 -15.13 -5.07
CA GLN A 137 4.97 -14.16 -6.04
C GLN A 137 5.82 -13.08 -5.38
N GLN A 138 5.41 -12.61 -4.20
CA GLN A 138 6.17 -11.63 -3.44
C GLN A 138 7.49 -12.18 -2.90
N ASP A 139 7.46 -13.41 -2.41
CA ASP A 139 8.63 -14.05 -1.80
C ASP A 139 9.69 -14.50 -2.81
N ARG A 140 9.41 -14.37 -4.10
CA ARG A 140 10.35 -14.69 -5.19
C ARG A 140 11.31 -13.55 -5.52
N ALA A 141 11.12 -12.39 -4.94
CA ALA A 141 11.95 -11.23 -5.24
C ALA A 141 13.36 -11.32 -4.63
#